data_143a99cf50e51d0ec7452b3dce17523e
#
_entry.id   143a99cf50e51d0ec7452b3dce17523e
#
_cell.length_a   1.000
_cell.length_b   1.000
_cell.length_c   1.000
_cell.angle_alpha   90.00
_cell.angle_beta   90.00
_cell.angle_gamma   90.00
#
_symmetry.space_group_name_H-M   'P 1'
#
loop_
_entity.id
_entity.type
_entity.pdbx_description
1 polymer ?
#
loop_
_entity_poly.entity_id
_entity_poly.type
_entity_poly.pdbx_seq_one_letter_code
_entity_poly.pdbx_strand_id
1 'polypeptide(L)'
;MAKQEDLFKNVVSHAKEYGFIFPSSEIYDGLSAVYDYAQNGVELKKNIREYWWKAMVQMHENIVGLDAAILMHPTTWKASGHVDAFNDPLIDNKDSKKRYRADVLIEDYAEKLNLKAKKEIEKAKERFGESFDEEQYKTTNPRVMEYLSKEREILERMGKSLGNGDLEDVKALIEELEIADPETGSRNWTEVRQFNLMFGTKLGASADTAMDLYLRPETAQGIFVNFLNVQKTGRMKIPFGIAQTGKAFRNEIVARQFIFRMREFEQMEMQFFVKPGEEMKWYEYWKTTRLNWHLSLGLGKENYRFHDHEKLAHYANAAADIEFNFPFGFKELEGIHSRTDFDLKAHEQYSGKKMQYFDTETNTNYTPYVVETSVGLDRMFLAVFATSLQEETLEDGSTRIVLRLPSVLAPTKAAVLPLVKKDGLPEVAQKIIEELKWDFNVAYDEKDAVGRRYRRQDALGTPYCITVDHQTLEDETVTIRHRDTMKQDRVKIGDLKTIIGNEVAVKNWLMKI
;
A
#
# COMPACT_ATOMS: atom_id res chain seq x y z
N MET A 1 7.17 21.82 -2.40
CA MET A 1 7.71 20.94 -3.46
C MET A 1 9.19 20.58 -3.20
N ALA A 2 10.15 21.47 -3.15
CA ALA A 2 11.56 21.10 -2.93
C ALA A 2 11.81 20.23 -1.68
N LYS A 3 11.23 20.58 -0.52
CA LYS A 3 11.35 19.76 0.71
C LYS A 3 10.75 18.34 0.59
N GLN A 4 9.70 18.15 -0.20
CA GLN A 4 9.07 16.84 -0.40
C GLN A 4 9.86 15.96 -1.36
N GLU A 5 10.44 16.55 -2.42
CA GLU A 5 11.33 15.83 -3.33
C GLU A 5 12.62 15.36 -2.63
N ASP A 6 13.16 16.19 -1.74
CA ASP A 6 14.34 15.82 -0.95
C ASP A 6 14.00 14.71 0.05
N LEU A 7 12.81 14.76 0.69
CA LEU A 7 12.34 13.69 1.57
C LEU A 7 12.23 12.37 0.80
N PHE A 8 11.63 12.38 -0.39
CA PHE A 8 11.46 11.17 -1.18
C PHE A 8 12.81 10.56 -1.62
N LYS A 9 13.77 11.40 -2.03
CA LYS A 9 15.13 10.96 -2.35
C LYS A 9 15.82 10.34 -1.14
N ASN A 10 15.65 10.93 0.04
CA ASN A 10 16.21 10.41 1.28
C ASN A 10 15.60 9.04 1.64
N VAL A 11 14.28 8.86 1.45
CA VAL A 11 13.60 7.57 1.65
C VAL A 11 14.19 6.49 0.75
N VAL A 12 14.36 6.76 -0.55
CA VAL A 12 14.94 5.81 -1.52
C VAL A 12 16.40 5.47 -1.18
N SER A 13 17.20 6.49 -0.88
CA SER A 13 18.61 6.31 -0.52
C SER A 13 18.77 5.50 0.76
N HIS A 14 18.01 5.83 1.82
CA HIS A 14 18.04 5.11 3.09
C HIS A 14 17.59 3.66 2.94
N ALA A 15 16.53 3.42 2.15
CA ALA A 15 16.04 2.06 1.89
C ALA A 15 17.12 1.19 1.23
N LYS A 16 17.91 1.74 0.31
CA LYS A 16 19.02 1.05 -0.34
C LYS A 16 20.21 0.86 0.61
N GLU A 17 20.65 1.92 1.28
CA GLU A 17 21.83 1.91 2.15
C GLU A 17 21.69 0.93 3.32
N TYR A 18 20.50 0.84 3.91
CA TYR A 18 20.24 0.02 5.09
C TYR A 18 19.60 -1.33 4.78
N GLY A 19 19.63 -1.78 3.52
CA GLY A 19 19.21 -3.12 3.13
C GLY A 19 17.71 -3.38 3.31
N PHE A 20 16.88 -2.43 2.90
CA PHE A 20 15.44 -2.60 2.83
C PHE A 20 14.97 -2.94 1.42
N ILE A 21 15.41 -2.19 0.40
CA ILE A 21 14.93 -2.37 -0.97
C ILE A 21 16.08 -2.12 -1.96
N PHE A 22 16.21 -3.04 -2.93
CA PHE A 22 17.13 -2.90 -4.04
C PHE A 22 16.37 -2.93 -5.37
N PRO A 23 16.86 -2.28 -6.43
CA PRO A 23 16.39 -2.57 -7.79
C PRO A 23 16.59 -4.05 -8.09
N SER A 24 15.59 -4.73 -8.64
CA SER A 24 15.74 -6.14 -8.99
C SER A 24 16.79 -6.32 -10.08
N SER A 25 17.67 -7.32 -9.92
CA SER A 25 18.72 -7.66 -10.88
C SER A 25 19.70 -6.49 -11.14
N GLU A 26 20.04 -5.71 -10.13
CA GLU A 26 20.87 -4.49 -10.24
C GLU A 26 22.21 -4.75 -10.93
N ILE A 27 22.79 -5.94 -10.80
CA ILE A 27 24.05 -6.33 -11.51
C ILE A 27 23.93 -6.37 -13.04
N TYR A 28 22.70 -6.32 -13.58
CA TYR A 28 22.37 -6.23 -15.00
C TYR A 28 21.62 -4.93 -15.32
N ASP A 29 21.96 -3.83 -14.65
CA ASP A 29 21.33 -2.51 -14.76
C ASP A 29 19.86 -2.47 -14.27
N GLY A 30 19.40 -3.52 -13.63
CA GLY A 30 18.06 -3.62 -13.06
C GLY A 30 16.93 -3.83 -14.07
N LEU A 31 15.75 -4.13 -13.55
CA LEU A 31 14.51 -4.16 -14.33
C LEU A 31 13.58 -3.05 -13.83
N SER A 32 13.16 -2.17 -14.75
CA SER A 32 12.31 -1.02 -14.39
C SER A 32 11.02 -1.45 -13.67
N ALA A 33 10.75 -0.79 -12.53
CA ALA A 33 9.57 -1.01 -11.69
C ALA A 33 9.44 -2.43 -11.13
N VAL A 34 10.56 -3.09 -10.90
CA VAL A 34 10.66 -4.35 -10.16
C VAL A 34 11.73 -4.18 -9.10
N TYR A 35 11.42 -4.59 -7.86
CA TYR A 35 12.29 -4.40 -6.72
C TYR A 35 12.40 -5.67 -5.89
N ASP A 36 13.57 -5.86 -5.27
CA ASP A 36 13.83 -6.91 -4.31
C ASP A 36 13.78 -6.33 -2.89
N TYR A 37 13.11 -7.04 -1.98
CA TYR A 37 13.15 -6.70 -0.56
C TYR A 37 14.34 -7.40 0.08
N ALA A 38 15.28 -6.59 0.55
CA ALA A 38 16.51 -7.06 1.19
C ALA A 38 16.26 -7.55 2.63
N GLN A 39 17.32 -7.88 3.37
CA GLN A 39 17.26 -8.54 4.68
C GLN A 39 16.38 -7.79 5.72
N ASN A 40 16.41 -6.46 5.75
CA ASN A 40 15.55 -5.68 6.64
C ASN A 40 14.16 -5.42 6.03
N GLY A 41 14.11 -5.28 4.70
CA GLY A 41 12.86 -5.08 3.96
C GLY A 41 11.94 -6.27 4.03
N VAL A 42 12.46 -7.49 3.86
CA VAL A 42 11.63 -8.71 3.91
C VAL A 42 10.99 -8.91 5.28
N GLU A 43 11.72 -8.62 6.36
CA GLU A 43 11.18 -8.72 7.72
C GLU A 43 10.13 -7.65 8.01
N LEU A 44 10.36 -6.39 7.59
CA LEU A 44 9.35 -5.34 7.70
C LEU A 44 8.08 -5.69 6.92
N LYS A 45 8.24 -6.15 5.68
CA LYS A 45 7.11 -6.56 4.81
C LYS A 45 6.33 -7.73 5.41
N LYS A 46 7.03 -8.73 5.94
CA LYS A 46 6.43 -9.87 6.65
C LYS A 46 5.64 -9.40 7.87
N ASN A 47 6.22 -8.53 8.70
CA ASN A 47 5.56 -8.03 9.91
C ASN A 47 4.29 -7.21 9.58
N ILE A 48 4.28 -6.41 8.50
CA ILE A 48 3.08 -5.71 8.03
C ILE A 48 2.00 -6.72 7.62
N ARG A 49 2.37 -7.75 6.85
CA ARG A 49 1.45 -8.81 6.41
C ARG A 49 0.86 -9.57 7.60
N GLU A 50 1.68 -9.95 8.58
CA GLU A 50 1.23 -10.64 9.78
C GLU A 50 0.32 -9.77 10.65
N TYR A 51 0.62 -8.47 10.76
CA TYR A 51 -0.21 -7.52 11.49
C TYR A 51 -1.60 -7.40 10.84
N TRP A 52 -1.64 -7.31 9.50
CA TRP A 52 -2.89 -7.30 8.74
C TRP A 52 -3.64 -8.63 8.89
N TRP A 53 -2.95 -9.77 8.72
CA TRP A 53 -3.55 -11.09 8.78
C TRP A 53 -4.18 -11.39 10.14
N LYS A 54 -3.50 -11.04 11.22
CA LYS A 54 -4.06 -11.18 12.57
C LYS A 54 -5.31 -10.34 12.75
N ALA A 55 -5.27 -9.07 12.35
CA ALA A 55 -6.41 -8.17 12.46
C ALA A 55 -7.60 -8.61 11.58
N MET A 56 -7.33 -9.06 10.33
CA MET A 56 -8.37 -9.37 9.36
C MET A 56 -8.94 -10.79 9.54
N VAL A 57 -8.08 -11.78 9.75
CA VAL A 57 -8.51 -13.18 9.77
C VAL A 57 -8.65 -13.71 11.20
N GLN A 58 -7.63 -13.52 12.03
CA GLN A 58 -7.60 -14.15 13.36
C GLN A 58 -8.56 -13.49 14.36
N MET A 59 -8.83 -12.19 14.21
CA MET A 59 -9.71 -11.44 15.11
C MET A 59 -11.19 -11.46 14.70
N HIS A 60 -11.54 -12.11 13.56
CA HIS A 60 -12.90 -12.26 13.08
C HIS A 60 -13.24 -13.74 12.95
N GLU A 61 -14.31 -14.19 13.65
CA GLU A 61 -14.76 -15.59 13.63
C GLU A 61 -15.33 -16.02 12.27
N ASN A 62 -15.78 -15.07 11.47
CA ASN A 62 -16.42 -15.28 10.17
C ASN A 62 -15.52 -14.88 8.97
N ILE A 63 -14.22 -14.78 9.15
CA ILE A 63 -13.27 -14.56 8.05
C ILE A 63 -12.25 -15.69 8.03
N VAL A 64 -12.06 -16.28 6.85
CA VAL A 64 -11.10 -17.37 6.62
C VAL A 64 -10.08 -17.00 5.56
N GLY A 65 -8.91 -17.64 5.62
CA GLY A 65 -7.83 -17.42 4.67
C GLY A 65 -7.93 -18.31 3.43
N LEU A 66 -7.42 -17.81 2.32
CA LEU A 66 -7.20 -18.54 1.07
C LEU A 66 -5.84 -18.17 0.50
N ASP A 67 -5.17 -19.12 -0.15
CA ASP A 67 -4.02 -18.88 -1.01
C ASP A 67 -4.29 -19.48 -2.40
N ALA A 68 -4.91 -18.69 -3.27
CA ALA A 68 -5.24 -19.10 -4.63
C ALA A 68 -3.99 -19.05 -5.53
N ALA A 69 -3.94 -19.93 -6.53
CA ALA A 69 -2.85 -19.98 -7.50
C ALA A 69 -2.73 -18.67 -8.30
N ILE A 70 -1.48 -18.31 -8.65
CA ILE A 70 -1.20 -17.17 -9.55
C ILE A 70 -1.68 -17.49 -10.98
N LEU A 71 -1.38 -18.70 -11.46
CA LEU A 71 -1.82 -19.20 -12.77
C LEU A 71 -3.24 -19.77 -12.63
N MET A 72 -4.18 -19.15 -13.31
CA MET A 72 -5.59 -19.50 -13.26
C MET A 72 -6.10 -19.77 -14.69
N HIS A 73 -7.22 -20.48 -14.80
CA HIS A 73 -7.83 -20.76 -16.10
C HIS A 73 -8.13 -19.44 -16.84
N PRO A 74 -7.79 -19.29 -18.14
CA PRO A 74 -7.95 -18.01 -18.86
C PRO A 74 -9.37 -17.44 -18.83
N THR A 75 -10.38 -18.32 -18.77
CA THR A 75 -11.79 -17.92 -18.65
C THR A 75 -12.06 -17.09 -17.40
N THR A 76 -11.27 -17.25 -16.33
CA THR A 76 -11.39 -16.39 -15.12
C THR A 76 -11.21 -14.92 -15.46
N TRP A 77 -10.19 -14.61 -16.27
CA TRP A 77 -9.86 -13.25 -16.67
C TRP A 77 -10.78 -12.70 -17.75
N LYS A 78 -11.36 -13.59 -18.56
CA LYS A 78 -12.41 -13.23 -19.51
C LYS A 78 -13.72 -12.91 -18.78
N ALA A 79 -14.12 -13.72 -17.82
CA ALA A 79 -15.32 -13.52 -17.02
C ALA A 79 -15.26 -12.22 -16.21
N SER A 80 -14.10 -11.88 -15.66
CA SER A 80 -13.89 -10.64 -14.91
C SER A 80 -13.66 -9.40 -15.79
N GLY A 81 -13.59 -9.55 -17.11
CA GLY A 81 -13.39 -8.45 -18.05
C GLY A 81 -11.93 -7.99 -18.24
N HIS A 82 -10.96 -8.57 -17.51
CA HIS A 82 -9.56 -8.12 -17.57
C HIS A 82 -8.93 -8.32 -18.93
N VAL A 83 -9.30 -9.36 -19.68
CA VAL A 83 -8.74 -9.59 -21.03
C VAL A 83 -9.18 -8.49 -21.98
N ASP A 84 -10.42 -8.02 -21.88
CA ASP A 84 -11.04 -7.13 -22.85
C ASP A 84 -10.93 -5.64 -22.47
N ALA A 85 -10.94 -5.31 -21.16
CA ALA A 85 -11.10 -3.94 -20.69
C ALA A 85 -9.96 -3.42 -19.77
N PHE A 86 -8.99 -4.25 -19.40
CA PHE A 86 -7.90 -3.82 -18.51
C PHE A 86 -6.77 -3.16 -19.32
N ASN A 87 -7.06 -1.99 -19.86
CA ASN A 87 -6.20 -1.26 -20.79
C ASN A 87 -5.89 0.15 -20.30
N ASP A 88 -4.63 0.60 -20.51
CA ASP A 88 -4.21 1.99 -20.38
C ASP A 88 -4.21 2.68 -21.75
N PRO A 89 -4.72 3.91 -21.89
CA PRO A 89 -4.58 4.72 -23.09
C PRO A 89 -3.17 5.30 -23.16
N LEU A 90 -2.34 4.83 -24.09
CA LEU A 90 -0.95 5.27 -24.24
C LEU A 90 -0.77 6.18 -25.44
N ILE A 91 0.08 7.21 -25.26
CA ILE A 91 0.49 8.16 -26.28
C ILE A 91 2.01 8.36 -26.23
N ASP A 92 2.66 8.42 -27.38
CA ASP A 92 4.11 8.65 -27.46
C ASP A 92 4.37 10.09 -27.98
N ASN A 93 5.36 10.76 -27.40
CA ASN A 93 5.87 11.99 -27.99
C ASN A 93 6.92 11.65 -29.05
N LYS A 94 6.73 12.14 -30.30
CA LYS A 94 7.58 11.80 -31.46
C LYS A 94 9.00 12.38 -31.33
N ASP A 95 9.14 13.49 -30.60
CA ASP A 95 10.43 14.17 -30.49
C ASP A 95 11.27 13.60 -29.34
N SER A 96 10.69 13.44 -28.15
CA SER A 96 11.38 12.87 -26.99
C SER A 96 11.50 11.34 -27.01
N LYS A 97 10.71 10.67 -27.86
CA LYS A 97 10.56 9.20 -27.90
C LYS A 97 10.03 8.60 -26.59
N LYS A 98 9.45 9.44 -25.73
CA LYS A 98 8.89 9.01 -24.44
C LYS A 98 7.43 8.67 -24.54
N ARG A 99 7.02 7.70 -23.71
CA ARG A 99 5.65 7.20 -23.63
C ARG A 99 4.97 7.71 -22.37
N TYR A 100 3.71 8.10 -22.51
CA TYR A 100 2.86 8.62 -21.44
C TYR A 100 1.49 7.94 -21.46
N ARG A 101 0.81 7.98 -20.33
CA ARG A 101 -0.63 7.70 -20.27
C ARG A 101 -1.37 8.97 -20.69
N ALA A 102 -2.23 8.85 -21.66
CA ALA A 102 -3.00 9.98 -22.20
C ALA A 102 -3.96 10.55 -21.16
N ASP A 103 -4.62 9.68 -20.40
CA ASP A 103 -5.51 10.07 -19.29
C ASP A 103 -4.75 10.86 -18.20
N VAL A 104 -3.58 10.38 -17.77
CA VAL A 104 -2.76 11.07 -16.76
C VAL A 104 -2.29 12.45 -17.25
N LEU A 105 -1.94 12.60 -18.51
CA LEU A 105 -1.57 13.91 -19.06
C LEU A 105 -2.74 14.92 -19.00
N ILE A 106 -3.97 14.46 -19.25
CA ILE A 106 -5.18 15.26 -19.16
C ILE A 106 -5.53 15.57 -17.71
N GLU A 107 -5.45 14.59 -16.81
CA GLU A 107 -5.65 14.76 -15.37
C GLU A 107 -4.66 15.77 -14.76
N ASP A 108 -3.37 15.66 -15.08
CA ASP A 108 -2.33 16.60 -14.64
C ASP A 108 -2.61 18.03 -15.12
N TYR A 109 -3.21 18.19 -16.31
CA TYR A 109 -3.63 19.48 -16.81
C TYR A 109 -4.84 20.02 -16.04
N ALA A 110 -5.84 19.20 -15.81
CA ALA A 110 -7.04 19.52 -15.04
C ALA A 110 -6.67 19.89 -13.58
N GLU A 111 -5.76 19.13 -12.95
CA GLU A 111 -5.25 19.45 -11.61
C GLU A 111 -4.56 20.83 -11.54
N LYS A 112 -3.83 21.23 -12.58
CA LYS A 112 -3.26 22.58 -12.66
C LYS A 112 -4.31 23.68 -12.64
N LEU A 113 -5.49 23.45 -13.24
CA LEU A 113 -6.61 24.37 -13.17
C LEU A 113 -7.18 24.45 -11.75
N ASN A 114 -7.35 23.30 -11.10
CA ASN A 114 -7.79 23.23 -9.71
C ASN A 114 -6.82 23.95 -8.77
N LEU A 115 -5.52 23.75 -8.95
CA LEU A 115 -4.49 24.46 -8.19
C LEU A 115 -4.52 25.98 -8.40
N LYS A 116 -4.88 26.45 -9.60
CA LYS A 116 -5.10 27.89 -9.85
C LYS A 116 -6.31 28.40 -9.10
N ALA A 117 -7.42 27.65 -9.10
CA ALA A 117 -8.62 27.99 -8.34
C ALA A 117 -8.31 28.05 -6.83
N LYS A 118 -7.64 27.05 -6.27
CA LYS A 118 -7.22 27.01 -4.88
C LYS A 118 -6.35 28.20 -4.48
N LYS A 119 -5.38 28.59 -5.31
CA LYS A 119 -4.54 29.78 -5.06
C LYS A 119 -5.34 31.08 -5.02
N GLU A 120 -6.35 31.23 -5.86
CA GLU A 120 -7.23 32.41 -5.83
C GLU A 120 -8.12 32.40 -4.56
N ILE A 121 -8.60 31.24 -4.14
CA ILE A 121 -9.35 31.07 -2.89
C ILE A 121 -8.48 31.41 -1.66
N GLU A 122 -7.25 30.90 -1.59
CA GLU A 122 -6.31 31.19 -0.50
C GLU A 122 -6.01 32.69 -0.39
N LYS A 123 -5.72 33.37 -1.51
CA LYS A 123 -5.53 34.82 -1.54
C LYS A 123 -6.76 35.57 -1.04
N ALA A 124 -7.96 35.11 -1.38
CA ALA A 124 -9.19 35.70 -0.91
C ALA A 124 -9.38 35.49 0.60
N LYS A 125 -9.08 34.29 1.09
CA LYS A 125 -9.11 33.94 2.51
C LYS A 125 -8.15 34.80 3.35
N GLU A 126 -6.94 35.01 2.85
CA GLU A 126 -5.98 35.94 3.50
C GLU A 126 -6.49 37.39 3.51
N ARG A 127 -7.19 37.81 2.46
CA ARG A 127 -7.70 39.18 2.33
C ARG A 127 -8.95 39.46 3.18
N PHE A 128 -9.87 38.49 3.28
CA PHE A 128 -11.18 38.67 3.93
C PHE A 128 -11.22 38.09 5.36
N GLY A 129 -10.21 37.31 5.78
CA GLY A 129 -10.08 36.76 7.14
C GLY A 129 -11.27 35.92 7.57
N GLU A 130 -11.72 36.10 8.83
CA GLU A 130 -12.80 35.31 9.43
C GLU A 130 -14.17 35.45 8.76
N SER A 131 -14.39 36.49 7.95
CA SER A 131 -15.65 36.70 7.22
C SER A 131 -15.69 36.01 5.85
N PHE A 132 -14.66 35.24 5.50
CA PHE A 132 -14.55 34.57 4.20
C PHE A 132 -15.42 33.32 4.15
N ASP A 133 -16.39 33.29 3.24
CA ASP A 133 -17.18 32.11 2.89
C ASP A 133 -16.62 31.49 1.60
N GLU A 134 -15.95 30.36 1.75
CA GLU A 134 -15.30 29.65 0.64
C GLU A 134 -16.30 29.12 -0.37
N GLU A 135 -17.43 28.55 0.06
CA GLU A 135 -18.44 27.99 -0.84
C GLU A 135 -19.16 29.09 -1.64
N GLN A 136 -19.47 30.19 -0.98
CA GLN A 136 -19.99 31.36 -1.67
C GLN A 136 -18.97 31.91 -2.68
N TYR A 137 -17.69 31.96 -2.31
CA TYR A 137 -16.64 32.46 -3.20
C TYR A 137 -16.42 31.56 -4.42
N LYS A 138 -16.49 30.24 -4.27
CA LYS A 138 -16.42 29.27 -5.38
C LYS A 138 -17.53 29.46 -6.39
N THR A 139 -18.71 29.87 -5.94
CA THR A 139 -19.90 30.05 -6.80
C THR A 139 -20.11 31.47 -7.34
N THR A 140 -19.38 32.45 -6.81
CA THR A 140 -19.56 33.87 -7.19
C THR A 140 -18.34 34.49 -7.86
N ASN A 141 -17.13 33.96 -7.64
CA ASN A 141 -15.94 34.50 -8.29
C ASN A 141 -15.78 33.98 -9.71
N PRO A 142 -15.83 34.85 -10.75
CA PRO A 142 -15.81 34.40 -12.14
C PRO A 142 -14.57 33.58 -12.53
N ARG A 143 -13.37 33.90 -11.99
CA ARG A 143 -12.13 33.18 -12.31
C ARG A 143 -12.13 31.81 -11.68
N VAL A 144 -12.56 31.70 -10.42
CA VAL A 144 -12.63 30.39 -9.72
C VAL A 144 -13.65 29.50 -10.40
N MET A 145 -14.83 30.06 -10.73
CA MET A 145 -15.87 29.33 -11.48
C MET A 145 -15.35 28.86 -12.85
N GLU A 146 -14.64 29.69 -13.58
CA GLU A 146 -14.08 29.33 -14.90
C GLU A 146 -13.09 28.15 -14.75
N TYR A 147 -12.16 28.22 -13.79
CA TYR A 147 -11.19 27.14 -13.59
C TYR A 147 -11.86 25.82 -13.18
N LEU A 148 -12.81 25.84 -12.26
CA LEU A 148 -13.52 24.65 -11.80
C LEU A 148 -14.47 24.08 -12.86
N SER A 149 -15.18 24.93 -13.64
CA SER A 149 -16.02 24.47 -14.74
C SER A 149 -15.19 23.80 -15.84
N LYS A 150 -14.07 24.42 -16.21
CA LYS A 150 -13.18 23.92 -17.25
C LYS A 150 -12.50 22.60 -16.83
N GLU A 151 -12.08 22.48 -15.57
CA GLU A 151 -11.59 21.22 -15.00
C GLU A 151 -12.63 20.11 -15.15
N ARG A 152 -13.87 20.37 -14.71
CA ARG A 152 -14.97 19.41 -14.77
C ARG A 152 -15.27 18.99 -16.21
N GLU A 153 -15.43 19.94 -17.12
CA GLU A 153 -15.71 19.68 -18.54
C GLU A 153 -14.64 18.79 -19.19
N ILE A 154 -13.36 19.05 -18.88
CA ILE A 154 -12.23 18.26 -19.38
C ILE A 154 -12.31 16.82 -18.87
N LEU A 155 -12.50 16.64 -17.55
CA LEU A 155 -12.56 15.31 -16.94
C LEU A 155 -13.81 14.52 -17.38
N GLU A 156 -14.95 15.20 -17.55
CA GLU A 156 -16.18 14.57 -18.07
C GLU A 156 -16.02 14.14 -19.54
N ARG A 157 -15.44 14.96 -20.41
CA ARG A 157 -15.18 14.61 -21.81
C ARG A 157 -14.20 13.43 -21.88
N MET A 158 -13.06 13.51 -21.19
CA MET A 158 -12.10 12.42 -21.12
C MET A 158 -12.75 11.10 -20.66
N GLY A 159 -13.48 11.15 -19.56
CA GLY A 159 -14.13 9.96 -19.03
C GLY A 159 -15.21 9.38 -19.98
N LYS A 160 -15.92 10.21 -20.71
CA LYS A 160 -16.90 9.78 -21.75
C LYS A 160 -16.17 9.12 -22.94
N SER A 161 -15.10 9.74 -23.43
CA SER A 161 -14.35 9.24 -24.59
C SER A 161 -13.66 7.90 -24.28
N LEU A 162 -13.03 7.80 -23.11
CA LEU A 162 -12.44 6.53 -22.65
C LEU A 162 -13.49 5.44 -22.45
N GLY A 163 -14.64 5.78 -21.85
CA GLY A 163 -15.74 4.83 -21.65
C GLY A 163 -16.37 4.30 -22.95
N ASN A 164 -16.32 5.10 -24.01
CA ASN A 164 -16.80 4.72 -25.34
C ASN A 164 -15.71 4.11 -26.23
N GLY A 165 -14.43 4.04 -25.77
CA GLY A 165 -13.29 3.60 -26.58
C GLY A 165 -12.89 4.60 -27.67
N ASP A 166 -13.32 5.85 -27.59
CA ASP A 166 -13.02 6.92 -28.55
C ASP A 166 -11.63 7.53 -28.27
N LEU A 167 -10.59 6.84 -28.73
CA LEU A 167 -9.22 7.27 -28.53
C LEU A 167 -8.82 8.47 -29.41
N GLU A 168 -9.55 8.69 -30.50
CA GLU A 168 -9.35 9.86 -31.37
C GLU A 168 -9.76 11.14 -30.63
N ASP A 169 -10.90 11.12 -29.92
CA ASP A 169 -11.33 12.26 -29.10
C ASP A 169 -10.40 12.50 -27.90
N VAL A 170 -9.84 11.45 -27.28
CA VAL A 170 -8.81 11.60 -26.23
C VAL A 170 -7.57 12.33 -26.78
N LYS A 171 -7.13 11.99 -28.00
CA LYS A 171 -6.01 12.68 -28.65
C LYS A 171 -6.39 14.13 -28.99
N ALA A 172 -7.56 14.35 -29.57
CA ALA A 172 -8.06 15.68 -29.90
C ALA A 172 -8.10 16.58 -28.65
N LEU A 173 -8.52 16.05 -27.52
CA LEU A 173 -8.53 16.77 -26.24
C LEU A 173 -7.10 17.18 -25.80
N ILE A 174 -6.10 16.31 -25.94
CA ILE A 174 -4.69 16.64 -25.66
C ILE A 174 -4.19 17.77 -26.56
N GLU A 175 -4.55 17.73 -27.85
CA GLU A 175 -4.16 18.75 -28.83
C GLU A 175 -4.88 20.08 -28.59
N GLU A 176 -6.20 20.09 -28.34
CA GLU A 176 -7.01 21.28 -28.03
C GLU A 176 -6.54 22.00 -26.75
N LEU A 177 -6.16 21.21 -25.73
CA LEU A 177 -5.62 21.74 -24.47
C LEU A 177 -4.15 22.15 -24.57
N GLU A 178 -3.54 21.97 -25.76
CA GLU A 178 -2.13 22.24 -25.99
C GLU A 178 -1.19 21.58 -24.98
N ILE A 179 -1.53 20.37 -24.53
CA ILE A 179 -0.74 19.62 -23.56
C ILE A 179 0.61 19.27 -24.20
N ALA A 180 1.68 19.69 -23.54
CA ALA A 180 3.04 19.45 -23.97
C ALA A 180 3.69 18.33 -23.14
N ASP A 181 4.68 17.69 -23.73
CA ASP A 181 5.58 16.74 -23.04
C ASP A 181 6.19 17.43 -21.80
N PRO A 182 6.02 16.85 -20.61
CA PRO A 182 6.49 17.45 -19.36
C PRO A 182 7.99 17.70 -19.29
N GLU A 183 8.78 17.00 -20.11
CA GLU A 183 10.23 17.10 -20.06
C GLU A 183 10.81 18.00 -21.16
N THR A 184 10.25 17.93 -22.37
CA THR A 184 10.80 18.63 -23.52
C THR A 184 9.96 19.83 -23.97
N GLY A 185 8.71 19.92 -23.53
CA GLY A 185 7.77 20.92 -23.98
C GLY A 185 7.22 20.68 -25.39
N SER A 186 7.58 19.60 -26.06
CA SER A 186 7.07 19.24 -27.39
C SER A 186 5.60 18.86 -27.35
N ARG A 187 4.84 19.24 -28.40
CA ARG A 187 3.43 18.87 -28.60
C ARG A 187 3.24 17.88 -29.76
N ASN A 188 4.31 17.26 -30.21
CA ASN A 188 4.30 16.33 -31.36
C ASN A 188 3.94 14.92 -30.91
N TRP A 189 2.64 14.66 -30.78
CA TRP A 189 2.08 13.40 -30.27
C TRP A 189 1.78 12.38 -31.38
N THR A 190 1.85 11.08 -31.02
CA THR A 190 1.33 9.97 -31.85
C THR A 190 -0.19 9.84 -31.66
N GLU A 191 -0.79 8.82 -32.30
CA GLU A 191 -2.13 8.37 -31.96
C GLU A 191 -2.15 7.74 -30.57
N VAL A 192 -3.28 7.88 -29.86
CA VAL A 192 -3.53 7.15 -28.60
C VAL A 192 -3.84 5.70 -28.94
N ARG A 193 -3.26 4.77 -28.18
CA ARG A 193 -3.46 3.32 -28.34
C ARG A 193 -3.78 2.68 -27.01
N GLN A 194 -4.70 1.72 -27.00
CA GLN A 194 -4.95 0.91 -25.82
C GLN A 194 -3.80 -0.10 -25.62
N PHE A 195 -3.38 -0.23 -24.39
CA PHE A 195 -2.34 -1.19 -24.00
C PHE A 195 -2.86 -2.04 -22.83
N ASN A 196 -3.02 -3.35 -23.08
CA ASN A 196 -3.48 -4.27 -22.05
C ASN A 196 -2.39 -4.50 -20.99
N LEU A 197 -2.77 -4.36 -19.74
CA LEU A 197 -1.86 -4.48 -18.58
C LEU A 197 -1.64 -5.92 -18.12
N MET A 198 -2.29 -6.91 -18.74
CA MET A 198 -2.08 -8.32 -18.41
C MET A 198 -0.71 -8.80 -18.92
N PHE A 199 0.06 -9.46 -18.05
CA PHE A 199 1.20 -10.26 -18.50
C PHE A 199 0.71 -11.59 -19.05
N GLY A 200 0.97 -11.84 -20.33
CA GLY A 200 0.69 -13.11 -20.98
C GLY A 200 1.87 -14.10 -20.94
N THR A 201 1.56 -15.37 -20.87
CA THR A 201 2.51 -16.49 -21.00
C THR A 201 1.83 -17.68 -21.68
N LYS A 202 2.56 -18.77 -21.95
CA LYS A 202 2.03 -19.97 -22.58
C LYS A 202 2.27 -21.21 -21.73
N LEU A 203 1.27 -22.07 -21.66
CA LEU A 203 1.35 -23.38 -21.03
C LEU A 203 1.23 -24.45 -22.10
N GLY A 204 2.27 -25.29 -22.27
CA GLY A 204 2.30 -26.40 -23.23
C GLY A 204 3.70 -26.61 -23.80
N ALA A 205 3.94 -27.82 -24.35
CA ALA A 205 5.25 -28.22 -24.86
C ALA A 205 5.53 -27.77 -26.30
N SER A 206 4.48 -27.47 -27.08
CA SER A 206 4.60 -27.03 -28.47
C SER A 206 3.81 -25.75 -28.71
N ALA A 207 4.28 -24.92 -29.64
CA ALA A 207 3.64 -23.64 -29.98
C ALA A 207 2.18 -23.81 -30.44
N ASP A 208 1.90 -24.90 -31.17
CA ASP A 208 0.59 -25.14 -31.79
C ASP A 208 -0.47 -25.64 -30.82
N THR A 209 -0.06 -26.20 -29.67
CA THR A 209 -0.97 -26.73 -28.64
C THR A 209 -0.90 -25.98 -27.31
N ALA A 210 -0.09 -24.94 -27.24
CA ALA A 210 0.09 -24.15 -26.02
C ALA A 210 -1.15 -23.30 -25.73
N MET A 211 -1.62 -23.38 -24.49
CA MET A 211 -2.70 -22.55 -23.98
C MET A 211 -2.14 -21.18 -23.58
N ASP A 212 -2.78 -20.10 -24.01
CA ASP A 212 -2.47 -18.77 -23.50
C ASP A 212 -2.91 -18.64 -22.04
N LEU A 213 -1.99 -18.21 -21.20
CA LEU A 213 -2.22 -17.95 -19.79
C LEU A 213 -1.85 -16.51 -19.45
N TYR A 214 -2.31 -16.06 -18.30
CA TYR A 214 -1.98 -14.75 -17.78
C TYR A 214 -1.49 -14.86 -16.33
N LEU A 215 -0.55 -13.99 -15.96
CA LEU A 215 -0.26 -13.74 -14.54
C LEU A 215 -1.39 -12.90 -13.97
N ARG A 216 -1.89 -13.26 -12.79
CA ARG A 216 -3.02 -12.56 -12.18
C ARG A 216 -2.71 -11.08 -11.95
N PRO A 217 -3.57 -10.13 -12.40
CA PRO A 217 -3.40 -8.71 -12.18
C PRO A 217 -3.94 -8.25 -10.81
N GLU A 218 -4.67 -9.12 -10.11
CA GLU A 218 -5.27 -8.92 -8.78
C GLU A 218 -5.50 -10.25 -8.06
N THR A 219 -5.74 -10.19 -6.78
CA THR A 219 -6.01 -11.38 -5.96
C THR A 219 -7.50 -11.71 -5.80
N ALA A 220 -8.42 -10.77 -6.12
CA ALA A 220 -9.87 -10.90 -5.95
C ALA A 220 -10.47 -12.12 -6.66
N GLN A 221 -10.12 -12.33 -7.92
CA GLN A 221 -10.73 -13.36 -8.74
C GLN A 221 -10.47 -14.78 -8.21
N GLY A 222 -9.30 -14.98 -7.58
CA GLY A 222 -8.98 -16.22 -6.88
C GLY A 222 -9.96 -16.52 -5.74
N ILE A 223 -10.46 -15.50 -5.07
CA ILE A 223 -11.47 -15.62 -4.01
C ILE A 223 -12.81 -15.97 -4.61
N PHE A 224 -13.26 -15.26 -5.64
CA PHE A 224 -14.56 -15.48 -6.26
C PHE A 224 -14.72 -16.88 -6.83
N VAL A 225 -13.74 -17.40 -7.59
CA VAL A 225 -13.82 -18.75 -8.16
C VAL A 225 -13.79 -19.84 -7.09
N ASN A 226 -13.31 -19.56 -5.89
CA ASN A 226 -13.26 -20.48 -4.76
C ASN A 226 -14.41 -20.27 -3.75
N PHE A 227 -15.31 -19.32 -3.97
CA PHE A 227 -16.42 -19.01 -3.05
C PHE A 227 -17.18 -20.27 -2.60
N LEU A 228 -17.66 -21.10 -3.53
CA LEU A 228 -18.40 -22.31 -3.20
C LEU A 228 -17.58 -23.36 -2.48
N ASN A 229 -16.28 -23.49 -2.85
CA ASN A 229 -15.39 -24.45 -2.21
C ASN A 229 -15.19 -24.08 -0.73
N VAL A 230 -14.87 -22.83 -0.45
CA VAL A 230 -14.64 -22.31 0.90
C VAL A 230 -15.94 -22.35 1.71
N GLN A 231 -17.05 -21.88 1.13
CA GLN A 231 -18.35 -21.85 1.80
C GLN A 231 -18.79 -23.26 2.26
N LYS A 232 -18.65 -24.27 1.38
CA LYS A 232 -19.07 -25.64 1.68
C LYS A 232 -18.13 -26.35 2.65
N THR A 233 -16.83 -26.29 2.41
CA THR A 233 -15.82 -26.99 3.24
C THR A 233 -15.69 -26.36 4.62
N GLY A 234 -15.76 -25.03 4.70
CA GLY A 234 -15.76 -24.27 5.95
C GLY A 234 -17.12 -24.22 6.65
N ARG A 235 -18.21 -24.69 6.01
CA ARG A 235 -19.58 -24.54 6.49
C ARG A 235 -19.92 -23.10 6.84
N MET A 236 -19.41 -22.16 6.02
CA MET A 236 -19.54 -20.74 6.28
C MET A 236 -20.98 -20.28 6.08
N LYS A 237 -21.44 -19.45 6.98
CA LYS A 237 -22.75 -18.77 6.90
C LYS A 237 -22.55 -17.31 6.56
N ILE A 238 -23.39 -16.75 5.71
CA ILE A 238 -23.41 -15.32 5.41
C ILE A 238 -23.91 -14.53 6.63
N PRO A 239 -23.24 -13.42 7.04
CA PRO A 239 -22.10 -12.82 6.36
C PRO A 239 -20.75 -13.47 6.71
N PHE A 240 -19.90 -13.70 5.73
CA PHE A 240 -18.54 -14.18 5.97
C PHE A 240 -17.55 -13.62 4.93
N GLY A 241 -16.27 -13.60 5.29
CA GLY A 241 -15.19 -13.12 4.44
C GLY A 241 -14.20 -14.20 4.05
N ILE A 242 -13.56 -14.01 2.89
CA ILE A 242 -12.40 -14.77 2.45
C ILE A 242 -11.27 -13.77 2.22
N ALA A 243 -10.16 -13.96 2.92
CA ALA A 243 -9.00 -13.10 2.87
C ALA A 243 -7.82 -13.80 2.19
N GLN A 244 -7.04 -13.04 1.43
CA GLN A 244 -5.85 -13.52 0.75
C GLN A 244 -4.75 -12.47 0.79
N THR A 245 -3.51 -12.92 0.92
CA THR A 245 -2.32 -12.11 0.62
C THR A 245 -1.58 -12.78 -0.53
N GLY A 246 -1.07 -12.00 -1.47
CA GLY A 246 -0.30 -12.59 -2.55
C GLY A 246 0.12 -11.61 -3.63
N LYS A 247 1.03 -12.09 -4.48
CA LYS A 247 1.54 -11.31 -5.61
C LYS A 247 0.50 -11.15 -6.71
N ALA A 248 0.51 -9.96 -7.31
CA ALA A 248 -0.22 -9.59 -8.51
C ALA A 248 0.74 -8.90 -9.49
N PHE A 249 0.37 -8.88 -10.77
CA PHE A 249 1.28 -8.49 -11.86
C PHE A 249 0.54 -7.57 -12.84
N ARG A 250 1.11 -6.38 -13.09
CA ARG A 250 0.56 -5.44 -14.07
C ARG A 250 1.69 -4.93 -14.95
N ASN A 251 1.56 -5.06 -16.26
CA ASN A 251 2.55 -4.60 -17.22
C ASN A 251 2.54 -3.07 -17.33
N GLU A 252 2.83 -2.41 -16.20
CA GLU A 252 2.87 -0.96 -16.07
C GLU A 252 3.90 -0.35 -17.02
N ILE A 253 3.48 0.55 -17.89
CA ILE A 253 4.36 1.22 -18.84
C ILE A 253 5.01 2.45 -18.19
N VAL A 254 4.26 3.20 -17.40
CA VAL A 254 4.71 4.39 -16.69
C VAL A 254 4.85 4.07 -15.22
N ALA A 255 5.94 3.38 -14.88
CA ALA A 255 6.29 3.09 -13.50
C ALA A 255 7.02 4.29 -12.89
N ARG A 256 6.44 4.87 -11.85
CA ARG A 256 7.00 6.03 -11.14
C ARG A 256 6.84 5.83 -9.63
N GLN A 257 7.57 6.63 -8.85
CA GLN A 257 7.40 6.74 -7.41
C GLN A 257 7.84 5.49 -6.64
N PHE A 258 8.97 4.88 -7.06
CA PHE A 258 9.59 3.76 -6.34
C PHE A 258 8.62 2.57 -6.21
N ILE A 259 8.46 1.99 -5.03
CA ILE A 259 7.58 0.84 -4.78
C ILE A 259 6.07 1.20 -4.72
N PHE A 260 5.69 2.45 -5.00
CA PHE A 260 4.29 2.82 -5.05
C PHE A 260 3.56 2.24 -6.26
N ARG A 261 4.25 2.15 -7.42
CA ARG A 261 3.70 1.56 -8.66
C ARG A 261 4.75 0.66 -9.29
N MET A 262 4.51 -0.63 -9.19
CA MET A 262 5.40 -1.70 -9.65
C MET A 262 4.70 -2.63 -10.63
N ARG A 263 5.50 -3.39 -11.41
CA ARG A 263 5.02 -4.44 -12.30
C ARG A 263 4.68 -5.74 -11.58
N GLU A 264 5.38 -6.02 -10.50
CA GLU A 264 5.14 -7.13 -9.58
C GLU A 264 4.97 -6.54 -8.18
N PHE A 265 3.80 -6.73 -7.57
CA PHE A 265 3.43 -6.15 -6.28
C PHE A 265 2.64 -7.16 -5.46
N GLU A 266 2.32 -6.83 -4.23
CA GLU A 266 1.58 -7.71 -3.33
C GLU A 266 0.34 -7.00 -2.78
N GLN A 267 -0.80 -7.70 -2.81
CA GLN A 267 -2.06 -7.25 -2.23
C GLN A 267 -2.39 -8.04 -0.97
N MET A 268 -3.02 -7.38 -0.02
CA MET A 268 -3.70 -7.96 1.14
C MET A 268 -5.18 -7.62 0.97
N GLU A 269 -5.99 -8.62 0.67
CA GLU A 269 -7.34 -8.43 0.17
C GLU A 269 -8.34 -9.33 0.89
N MET A 270 -9.55 -8.81 1.13
CA MET A 270 -10.66 -9.55 1.70
C MET A 270 -11.93 -9.25 0.93
N GLN A 271 -12.66 -10.31 0.54
CA GLN A 271 -13.98 -10.25 -0.07
C GLN A 271 -14.99 -10.72 0.97
N PHE A 272 -15.89 -9.83 1.38
CA PHE A 272 -16.90 -10.09 2.41
C PHE A 272 -18.27 -10.29 1.77
N PHE A 273 -18.79 -11.52 1.87
CA PHE A 273 -20.05 -11.94 1.25
C PHE A 273 -21.21 -11.65 2.19
N VAL A 274 -22.21 -10.93 1.70
CA VAL A 274 -23.35 -10.44 2.46
C VAL A 274 -24.67 -10.74 1.76
N LYS A 275 -25.78 -10.68 2.51
CA LYS A 275 -27.12 -10.77 1.93
C LYS A 275 -27.40 -9.52 1.07
N PRO A 276 -28.00 -9.67 -0.14
CA PRO A 276 -28.43 -8.52 -0.92
C PRO A 276 -29.33 -7.57 -0.13
N GLY A 277 -29.01 -6.29 -0.16
CA GLY A 277 -29.66 -5.23 0.62
C GLY A 277 -28.99 -4.90 1.96
N GLU A 278 -27.98 -5.68 2.38
CA GLU A 278 -27.17 -5.39 3.58
C GLU A 278 -25.79 -4.82 3.25
N GLU A 279 -25.42 -4.75 1.98
CA GLU A 279 -24.09 -4.38 1.53
C GLU A 279 -23.66 -2.99 2.01
N MET A 280 -24.54 -2.00 2.03
CA MET A 280 -24.21 -0.65 2.48
C MET A 280 -23.89 -0.58 3.98
N LYS A 281 -24.60 -1.36 4.80
CA LYS A 281 -24.30 -1.50 6.23
C LYS A 281 -22.88 -2.04 6.44
N TRP A 282 -22.50 -3.08 5.70
CA TRP A 282 -21.20 -3.71 5.80
C TRP A 282 -20.10 -2.88 5.16
N TYR A 283 -20.41 -2.11 4.12
CA TYR A 283 -19.51 -1.14 3.52
C TYR A 283 -19.07 -0.07 4.56
N GLU A 284 -20.02 0.55 5.26
CA GLU A 284 -19.71 1.53 6.30
C GLU A 284 -18.97 0.91 7.50
N TYR A 285 -19.31 -0.31 7.87
CA TYR A 285 -18.57 -1.06 8.90
C TYR A 285 -17.11 -1.25 8.50
N TRP A 286 -16.85 -1.69 7.28
CA TRP A 286 -15.50 -1.92 6.81
C TRP A 286 -14.72 -0.63 6.58
N LYS A 287 -15.33 0.45 6.11
CA LYS A 287 -14.69 1.78 6.05
C LYS A 287 -14.12 2.16 7.42
N THR A 288 -14.93 2.08 8.46
CA THR A 288 -14.53 2.42 9.83
C THR A 288 -13.47 1.46 10.37
N THR A 289 -13.68 0.17 10.21
CA THR A 289 -12.76 -0.87 10.71
C THR A 289 -11.39 -0.77 10.05
N ARG A 290 -11.33 -0.52 8.75
CA ARG A 290 -10.07 -0.40 8.03
C ARG A 290 -9.31 0.89 8.40
N LEU A 291 -10.00 2.02 8.50
CA LEU A 291 -9.37 3.25 8.97
C LEU A 291 -8.80 3.08 10.38
N ASN A 292 -9.54 2.47 11.28
CA ASN A 292 -9.07 2.19 12.63
C ASN A 292 -7.81 1.32 12.62
N TRP A 293 -7.76 0.28 11.80
CA TRP A 293 -6.56 -0.55 11.65
C TRP A 293 -5.34 0.27 11.22
N HIS A 294 -5.48 1.19 10.28
CA HIS A 294 -4.40 2.09 9.87
C HIS A 294 -3.97 3.01 11.03
N LEU A 295 -4.93 3.59 11.74
CA LEU A 295 -4.64 4.48 12.87
C LEU A 295 -3.93 3.78 14.02
N SER A 296 -4.15 2.47 14.21
CA SER A 296 -3.49 1.68 15.27
C SER A 296 -1.97 1.68 15.16
N LEU A 297 -1.42 1.90 13.96
CA LEU A 297 0.02 1.97 13.73
C LEU A 297 0.66 3.30 14.15
N GLY A 298 -0.15 4.32 14.48
CA GLY A 298 0.35 5.59 15.00
C GLY A 298 1.10 6.45 13.97
N LEU A 299 0.78 6.32 12.68
CA LEU A 299 1.42 7.10 11.61
C LEU A 299 0.86 8.53 11.44
N GLY A 300 0.02 9.00 12.38
CA GLY A 300 -0.63 10.30 12.35
C GLY A 300 -1.98 10.29 11.62
N LYS A 301 -3.06 10.71 12.31
CA LYS A 301 -4.41 10.74 11.75
C LYS A 301 -4.52 11.70 10.56
N GLU A 302 -3.78 12.78 10.59
CA GLU A 302 -3.70 13.81 9.53
C GLU A 302 -3.14 13.29 8.20
N ASN A 303 -2.48 12.13 8.22
CA ASN A 303 -1.95 11.49 7.02
C ASN A 303 -2.99 10.64 6.29
N TYR A 304 -4.20 10.48 6.82
CA TYR A 304 -5.27 9.69 6.22
C TYR A 304 -6.48 10.53 5.89
N ARG A 305 -7.15 10.22 4.79
CA ARG A 305 -8.46 10.75 4.45
C ARG A 305 -9.25 9.76 3.62
N PHE A 306 -10.58 9.86 3.63
CA PHE A 306 -11.42 9.18 2.65
C PHE A 306 -11.52 9.99 1.38
N HIS A 307 -11.54 9.27 0.27
CA HIS A 307 -11.88 9.78 -1.05
C HIS A 307 -13.01 8.91 -1.60
N ASP A 308 -14.25 9.39 -1.52
CA ASP A 308 -15.39 8.70 -2.09
C ASP A 308 -15.41 8.91 -3.60
N HIS A 309 -15.65 7.84 -4.37
CA HIS A 309 -15.65 7.89 -5.82
C HIS A 309 -16.99 8.47 -6.34
N GLU A 310 -16.95 9.61 -7.01
CA GLU A 310 -18.12 10.19 -7.68
C GLU A 310 -18.57 9.34 -8.88
N LYS A 311 -17.62 8.70 -9.56
CA LYS A 311 -17.82 7.86 -10.73
C LYS A 311 -17.55 6.41 -10.40
N LEU A 312 -18.60 5.65 -10.17
CA LEU A 312 -18.50 4.25 -9.79
C LEU A 312 -18.17 3.36 -11.00
N ALA A 313 -17.38 2.32 -10.79
CA ALA A 313 -17.25 1.24 -11.74
C ALA A 313 -18.59 0.52 -11.93
N HIS A 314 -18.80 -0.06 -13.11
CA HIS A 314 -20.08 -0.70 -13.48
C HIS A 314 -20.50 -1.87 -12.56
N TYR A 315 -19.58 -2.39 -11.76
CA TYR A 315 -19.80 -3.48 -10.80
C TYR A 315 -20.06 -3.00 -9.36
N ALA A 316 -19.92 -1.71 -9.09
CA ALA A 316 -20.01 -1.18 -7.74
C ALA A 316 -21.19 -0.23 -7.58
N ASN A 317 -21.83 -0.25 -6.38
CA ASN A 317 -22.83 0.73 -5.96
C ASN A 317 -22.31 1.71 -4.90
N ALA A 318 -21.12 1.45 -4.35
CA ALA A 318 -20.34 2.38 -3.53
C ALA A 318 -18.86 2.04 -3.63
N ALA A 319 -18.01 3.07 -3.62
CA ALA A 319 -16.56 2.92 -3.60
C ALA A 319 -15.91 4.10 -2.88
N ALA A 320 -14.92 3.83 -2.05
CA ALA A 320 -14.07 4.83 -1.42
C ALA A 320 -12.65 4.31 -1.29
N ASP A 321 -11.68 5.23 -1.36
CA ASP A 321 -10.31 4.96 -1.01
C ASP A 321 -9.99 5.55 0.36
N ILE A 322 -9.20 4.82 1.15
CA ILE A 322 -8.39 5.42 2.19
C ILE A 322 -7.12 5.91 1.49
N GLU A 323 -7.00 7.21 1.34
CA GLU A 323 -5.79 7.84 0.84
C GLU A 323 -4.81 8.12 1.97
N PHE A 324 -3.51 8.03 1.66
CA PHE A 324 -2.42 8.36 2.56
C PHE A 324 -1.56 9.48 1.96
N ASN A 325 -1.06 10.37 2.84
CA ASN A 325 -0.19 11.48 2.47
C ASN A 325 1.26 11.00 2.30
N PHE A 326 1.57 10.46 1.12
CA PHE A 326 2.92 10.08 0.73
C PHE A 326 3.81 11.32 0.52
N PRO A 327 5.14 11.17 0.40
CA PRO A 327 6.04 12.30 0.08
C PRO A 327 5.68 13.07 -1.20
N PHE A 328 4.86 12.50 -2.07
CA PHE A 328 4.35 13.08 -3.32
C PHE A 328 2.84 13.42 -3.25
N GLY A 329 2.28 13.53 -2.05
CA GLY A 329 0.90 13.91 -1.79
C GLY A 329 -0.05 12.75 -1.50
N PHE A 330 -1.33 13.07 -1.29
CA PHE A 330 -2.37 12.07 -1.03
C PHE A 330 -2.58 11.17 -2.25
N LYS A 331 -2.49 9.87 -2.01
CA LYS A 331 -2.75 8.82 -3.01
C LYS A 331 -3.41 7.63 -2.32
N GLU A 332 -4.14 6.85 -3.10
CA GLU A 332 -4.78 5.61 -2.69
C GLU A 332 -3.81 4.66 -1.98
N LEU A 333 -4.20 4.24 -0.77
CA LEU A 333 -3.52 3.21 0.01
C LEU A 333 -4.35 1.93 0.09
N GLU A 334 -5.65 2.05 0.34
CA GLU A 334 -6.60 0.93 0.44
C GLU A 334 -7.93 1.30 -0.19
N GLY A 335 -8.42 0.45 -1.10
CA GLY A 335 -9.76 0.57 -1.69
C GLY A 335 -10.79 -0.20 -0.87
N ILE A 336 -12.00 0.37 -0.74
CA ILE A 336 -13.16 -0.26 -0.10
C ILE A 336 -14.34 -0.11 -1.06
N HIS A 337 -14.86 -1.25 -1.56
CA HIS A 337 -15.86 -1.25 -2.61
C HIS A 337 -17.05 -2.14 -2.26
N SER A 338 -18.26 -1.66 -2.53
CA SER A 338 -19.46 -2.51 -2.58
C SER A 338 -19.65 -2.96 -4.04
N ARG A 339 -19.27 -4.22 -4.34
CA ARG A 339 -19.18 -4.77 -5.70
C ARG A 339 -20.47 -5.43 -6.19
N THR A 340 -21.53 -5.44 -5.39
CA THR A 340 -22.77 -6.14 -5.65
C THR A 340 -22.55 -7.66 -5.89
N ASP A 341 -23.30 -8.28 -6.79
CA ASP A 341 -23.17 -9.71 -7.19
C ASP A 341 -22.45 -9.89 -8.53
N PHE A 342 -21.85 -8.83 -9.05
CA PHE A 342 -21.30 -8.78 -10.41
C PHE A 342 -20.32 -9.92 -10.69
N ASP A 343 -19.29 -10.07 -9.87
CA ASP A 343 -18.22 -11.07 -10.10
C ASP A 343 -18.76 -12.51 -10.03
N LEU A 344 -19.61 -12.80 -9.02
CA LEU A 344 -20.20 -14.13 -8.87
C LEU A 344 -21.12 -14.47 -10.05
N LYS A 345 -21.94 -13.52 -10.51
CA LYS A 345 -22.79 -13.70 -11.69
C LYS A 345 -21.98 -13.86 -12.97
N ALA A 346 -20.92 -13.09 -13.14
CA ALA A 346 -20.03 -13.25 -14.29
C ALA A 346 -19.43 -14.66 -14.31
N HIS A 347 -18.90 -15.15 -13.19
CA HIS A 347 -18.38 -16.52 -13.11
C HIS A 347 -19.47 -17.58 -13.28
N GLU A 348 -20.69 -17.36 -12.80
CA GLU A 348 -21.83 -18.24 -13.06
C GLU A 348 -22.13 -18.34 -14.56
N GLN A 349 -22.17 -17.20 -15.26
CA GLN A 349 -22.44 -17.14 -16.70
C GLN A 349 -21.36 -17.89 -17.52
N TYR A 350 -20.07 -17.67 -17.22
CA TYR A 350 -18.98 -18.27 -17.98
C TYR A 350 -18.71 -19.75 -17.65
N SER A 351 -19.01 -20.17 -16.41
CA SER A 351 -18.79 -21.54 -15.96
C SER A 351 -20.02 -22.44 -16.11
N GLY A 352 -21.22 -21.88 -16.21
CA GLY A 352 -22.49 -22.60 -16.13
C GLY A 352 -22.82 -23.15 -14.74
N LYS A 353 -22.01 -22.81 -13.71
CA LYS A 353 -22.20 -23.29 -12.32
C LYS A 353 -22.82 -22.20 -11.49
N LYS A 354 -23.93 -22.51 -10.80
CA LYS A 354 -24.61 -21.57 -9.92
C LYS A 354 -23.71 -21.13 -8.76
N MET A 355 -23.40 -19.84 -8.71
CA MET A 355 -22.59 -19.21 -7.66
C MET A 355 -23.50 -18.64 -6.56
N GLN A 356 -24.36 -19.48 -6.01
CA GLN A 356 -25.43 -19.10 -5.08
C GLN A 356 -25.21 -19.69 -3.69
N TYR A 357 -25.64 -18.95 -2.68
CA TYR A 357 -25.74 -19.39 -1.29
C TYR A 357 -27.17 -19.87 -1.00
N PHE A 358 -27.29 -21.03 -0.35
CA PHE A 358 -28.55 -21.49 0.17
C PHE A 358 -28.73 -21.03 1.61
N ASP A 359 -29.70 -20.15 1.82
CA ASP A 359 -30.08 -19.68 3.14
C ASP A 359 -31.10 -20.64 3.77
N THR A 360 -30.65 -21.34 4.81
CA THR A 360 -31.51 -22.32 5.52
C THR A 360 -32.60 -21.67 6.36
N GLU A 361 -32.45 -20.40 6.73
CA GLU A 361 -33.44 -19.68 7.55
C GLU A 361 -34.65 -19.26 6.71
N THR A 362 -34.39 -18.78 5.50
CA THR A 362 -35.41 -18.33 4.57
C THR A 362 -35.82 -19.41 3.56
N ASN A 363 -35.09 -20.54 3.52
CA ASN A 363 -35.24 -21.61 2.53
C ASN A 363 -35.16 -21.11 1.08
N THR A 364 -34.27 -20.17 0.81
CA THR A 364 -34.07 -19.53 -0.51
C THR A 364 -32.63 -19.57 -0.97
N ASN A 365 -32.41 -19.55 -2.29
CA ASN A 365 -31.11 -19.36 -2.89
C ASN A 365 -30.99 -17.92 -3.35
N TYR A 366 -29.79 -17.32 -3.15
CA TYR A 366 -29.44 -16.03 -3.73
C TYR A 366 -27.95 -15.95 -4.03
N THR A 367 -27.56 -15.10 -4.99
CA THR A 367 -26.17 -14.73 -5.21
C THR A 367 -25.80 -13.66 -4.18
N PRO A 368 -24.80 -13.87 -3.32
CA PRO A 368 -24.39 -12.87 -2.34
C PRO A 368 -23.91 -11.59 -3.00
N TYR A 369 -24.11 -10.47 -2.32
CA TYR A 369 -23.40 -9.23 -2.61
C TYR A 369 -22.04 -9.24 -1.90
N VAL A 370 -21.11 -8.44 -2.39
CA VAL A 370 -19.72 -8.46 -1.93
C VAL A 370 -19.26 -7.08 -1.51
N VAL A 371 -18.64 -6.99 -0.32
CA VAL A 371 -17.88 -5.82 0.11
C VAL A 371 -16.40 -6.18 0.12
N GLU A 372 -15.64 -5.46 -0.68
CA GLU A 372 -14.20 -5.64 -0.84
C GLU A 372 -13.42 -4.67 0.06
N THR A 373 -12.30 -5.14 0.62
CA THR A 373 -11.22 -4.30 1.12
C THR A 373 -9.91 -4.78 0.52
N SER A 374 -9.15 -3.89 -0.11
CA SER A 374 -7.90 -4.24 -0.78
C SER A 374 -6.82 -3.19 -0.51
N VAL A 375 -5.76 -3.59 0.20
CA VAL A 375 -4.61 -2.74 0.50
C VAL A 375 -3.35 -3.26 -0.20
N GLY A 376 -2.62 -2.36 -0.86
CA GLY A 376 -1.32 -2.68 -1.43
C GLY A 376 -0.27 -2.83 -0.32
N LEU A 377 0.30 -4.04 -0.14
CA LEU A 377 1.33 -4.29 0.86
C LEU A 377 2.57 -3.41 0.64
N ASP A 378 2.96 -3.21 -0.61
CA ASP A 378 4.11 -2.38 -0.99
C ASP A 378 3.84 -0.89 -0.75
N ARG A 379 2.61 -0.42 -1.01
CA ARG A 379 2.19 0.94 -0.65
C ARG A 379 2.14 1.13 0.86
N MET A 380 1.67 0.13 1.61
CA MET A 380 1.68 0.14 3.07
C MET A 380 3.11 0.19 3.62
N PHE A 381 4.03 -0.59 3.03
CA PHE A 381 5.45 -0.53 3.36
C PHE A 381 6.00 0.89 3.15
N LEU A 382 5.72 1.52 2.01
CA LEU A 382 6.18 2.88 1.70
C LEU A 382 5.59 3.90 2.69
N ALA A 383 4.30 3.79 3.02
CA ALA A 383 3.65 4.67 3.99
C ALA A 383 4.32 4.60 5.37
N VAL A 384 4.52 3.38 5.88
CA VAL A 384 5.20 3.14 7.16
C VAL A 384 6.65 3.66 7.12
N PHE A 385 7.39 3.30 6.08
CA PHE A 385 8.81 3.63 5.98
C PHE A 385 9.07 5.13 5.84
N ALA A 386 8.35 5.79 4.94
CA ALA A 386 8.52 7.22 4.67
C ALA A 386 8.12 8.09 5.87
N THR A 387 7.07 7.74 6.59
CA THR A 387 6.63 8.46 7.79
C THR A 387 7.59 8.24 8.97
N SER A 388 8.18 7.06 9.04
CA SER A 388 9.09 6.68 10.13
C SER A 388 10.49 7.26 9.98
N LEU A 389 10.93 7.65 8.79
CA LEU A 389 12.27 8.18 8.55
C LEU A 389 12.35 9.65 8.96
N GLN A 390 13.16 9.94 9.96
CA GLN A 390 13.33 11.28 10.52
C GLN A 390 14.81 11.62 10.69
N GLU A 391 15.13 12.89 10.50
CA GLU A 391 16.41 13.50 10.88
C GLU A 391 16.18 14.39 12.09
N GLU A 392 16.93 14.17 13.14
CA GLU A 392 16.81 14.88 14.41
C GLU A 392 18.10 15.61 14.73
N THR A 393 17.97 16.86 15.19
CA THR A 393 19.08 17.61 15.77
C THR A 393 19.08 17.37 17.28
N LEU A 394 20.19 16.93 17.82
CA LEU A 394 20.35 16.68 19.25
C LEU A 394 20.79 17.96 20.00
N GLU A 395 20.72 17.90 21.34
CA GLU A 395 21.08 19.01 22.21
C GLU A 395 22.53 19.51 22.02
N ASP A 396 23.44 18.61 21.63
CA ASP A 396 24.85 18.92 21.32
C ASP A 396 25.07 19.50 19.91
N GLY A 397 23.98 19.72 19.16
CA GLY A 397 24.01 20.23 17.79
C GLY A 397 24.33 19.17 16.73
N SER A 398 24.62 17.92 17.11
CA SER A 398 24.80 16.84 16.16
C SER A 398 23.47 16.37 15.59
N THR A 399 23.49 15.76 14.39
CA THR A 399 22.29 15.17 13.79
C THR A 399 22.29 13.64 13.90
N ARG A 400 21.10 13.03 13.96
CA ARG A 400 20.92 11.61 13.80
C ARG A 400 19.79 11.29 12.82
N ILE A 401 19.98 10.28 12.01
CA ILE A 401 18.90 9.66 11.23
C ILE A 401 18.31 8.56 12.10
N VAL A 402 16.99 8.58 12.25
CA VAL A 402 16.24 7.57 13.00
C VAL A 402 15.05 7.09 12.20
N LEU A 403 14.88 5.77 12.12
CA LEU A 403 13.71 5.13 11.52
C LEU A 403 12.75 4.71 12.63
N ARG A 404 11.77 5.57 12.93
CA ARG A 404 10.80 5.39 14.04
C ARG A 404 9.66 4.41 13.66
N LEU A 405 10.03 3.22 13.20
CA LEU A 405 9.04 2.19 12.89
C LEU A 405 8.19 1.86 14.12
N PRO A 406 6.87 1.63 13.97
CA PRO A 406 6.08 0.96 15.00
C PRO A 406 6.80 -0.30 15.46
N SER A 407 7.01 -0.46 16.77
CA SER A 407 7.87 -1.54 17.32
C SER A 407 7.37 -2.94 16.91
N VAL A 408 6.05 -3.09 16.76
CA VAL A 408 5.42 -4.33 16.24
C VAL A 408 5.87 -4.66 14.81
N LEU A 409 6.21 -3.66 14.00
CA LEU A 409 6.64 -3.82 12.60
C LEU A 409 8.16 -3.87 12.43
N ALA A 410 8.95 -3.46 13.43
CA ALA A 410 10.41 -3.39 13.33
C ALA A 410 11.02 -4.72 12.87
N PRO A 411 11.95 -4.73 11.89
CA PRO A 411 12.63 -5.93 11.42
C PRO A 411 13.37 -6.67 12.54
N THR A 412 14.13 -5.92 13.32
CA THR A 412 14.87 -6.40 14.50
C THR A 412 14.22 -5.80 15.75
N LYS A 413 13.89 -6.63 16.74
CA LYS A 413 13.17 -6.18 17.94
C LYS A 413 14.13 -5.64 19.01
N ALA A 414 15.32 -6.20 19.08
CA ALA A 414 16.38 -5.73 19.99
C ALA A 414 17.77 -6.01 19.41
N ALA A 415 18.74 -5.17 19.78
CA ALA A 415 20.15 -5.43 19.50
C ALA A 415 20.91 -5.56 20.82
N VAL A 416 21.72 -6.61 20.95
CA VAL A 416 22.55 -6.89 22.15
C VAL A 416 23.99 -6.47 21.86
N LEU A 417 24.51 -5.57 22.68
CA LEU A 417 25.75 -4.83 22.44
C LEU A 417 26.69 -4.98 23.67
N PRO A 418 27.73 -5.81 23.63
CA PRO A 418 28.72 -5.81 24.71
C PRO A 418 29.48 -4.46 24.72
N LEU A 419 29.64 -3.83 25.88
CA LEU A 419 30.30 -2.53 26.00
C LEU A 419 31.71 -2.55 25.41
N VAL A 420 32.45 -3.62 25.69
CA VAL A 420 33.79 -3.90 25.14
C VAL A 420 33.89 -5.37 24.70
N LYS A 421 34.88 -5.68 23.82
CA LYS A 421 35.12 -7.02 23.26
C LYS A 421 35.98 -7.91 24.14
N LYS A 422 35.87 -7.83 25.44
CA LYS A 422 36.68 -8.54 26.40
C LYS A 422 35.93 -8.69 27.73
N ASP A 423 36.59 -9.24 28.69
CA ASP A 423 36.18 -9.34 30.11
C ASP A 423 34.89 -10.19 30.31
N GLY A 424 34.58 -11.13 29.39
CA GLY A 424 33.40 -11.99 29.47
C GLY A 424 32.09 -11.34 28.97
N LEU A 425 32.09 -10.06 28.54
CA LEU A 425 30.90 -9.36 28.12
C LEU A 425 30.32 -9.92 26.80
N PRO A 426 31.12 -10.25 25.77
CA PRO A 426 30.60 -10.89 24.57
C PRO A 426 29.88 -12.21 24.83
N GLU A 427 30.42 -13.02 25.73
CA GLU A 427 29.86 -14.34 26.10
C GLU A 427 28.50 -14.18 26.78
N VAL A 428 28.35 -13.19 27.67
CA VAL A 428 27.04 -12.85 28.27
C VAL A 428 26.07 -12.34 27.23
N ALA A 429 26.51 -11.45 26.33
CA ALA A 429 25.67 -10.94 25.26
C ALA A 429 25.16 -12.08 24.35
N GLN A 430 26.01 -13.05 24.01
CA GLN A 430 25.60 -14.21 23.22
C GLN A 430 24.57 -15.10 23.98
N LYS A 431 24.71 -15.28 25.29
CA LYS A 431 23.69 -16.01 26.08
C LYS A 431 22.34 -15.32 26.05
N ILE A 432 22.31 -13.99 26.15
CA ILE A 432 21.07 -13.21 26.04
C ILE A 432 20.43 -13.40 24.65
N ILE A 433 21.24 -13.39 23.59
CA ILE A 433 20.75 -13.65 22.23
C ILE A 433 20.18 -15.06 22.09
N GLU A 434 20.92 -16.07 22.60
CA GLU A 434 20.48 -17.47 22.55
C GLU A 434 19.10 -17.67 23.21
N GLU A 435 18.79 -16.90 24.23
CA GLU A 435 17.48 -16.92 24.89
C GLU A 435 16.42 -16.14 24.08
N LEU A 436 16.72 -14.91 23.66
CA LEU A 436 15.73 -14.03 23.01
C LEU A 436 15.37 -14.43 21.58
N LYS A 437 16.28 -15.10 20.85
CA LYS A 437 16.08 -15.47 19.44
C LYS A 437 14.92 -16.45 19.19
N TRP A 438 14.47 -17.15 20.23
CA TRP A 438 13.31 -18.04 20.12
C TRP A 438 12.00 -17.29 19.93
N ASP A 439 11.93 -16.07 20.44
CA ASP A 439 10.71 -15.25 20.43
C ASP A 439 10.82 -14.04 19.48
N PHE A 440 12.05 -13.55 19.26
CA PHE A 440 12.29 -12.27 18.56
C PHE A 440 13.44 -12.38 17.57
N ASN A 441 13.33 -11.58 16.52
CA ASN A 441 14.48 -11.30 15.65
C ASN A 441 15.40 -10.31 16.38
N VAL A 442 16.60 -10.75 16.76
CA VAL A 442 17.58 -9.98 17.54
C VAL A 442 18.91 -9.90 16.81
N ALA A 443 19.62 -8.78 17.01
CA ALA A 443 20.92 -8.53 16.42
C ALA A 443 22.02 -8.50 17.48
N TYR A 444 23.25 -8.87 17.06
CA TYR A 444 24.48 -8.69 17.81
C TYR A 444 25.38 -7.69 17.09
N ASP A 445 25.98 -6.75 17.81
CA ASP A 445 26.99 -5.85 17.26
C ASP A 445 28.05 -5.50 18.31
N GLU A 446 29.31 -5.67 17.96
CA GLU A 446 30.46 -5.34 18.79
C GLU A 446 31.48 -4.44 18.05
N LYS A 447 31.14 -4.00 16.83
CA LYS A 447 32.04 -3.17 16.00
C LYS A 447 31.87 -1.70 16.36
N ASP A 448 32.97 -1.00 16.59
CA ASP A 448 33.04 0.42 16.96
C ASP A 448 32.60 0.73 18.41
N ALA A 449 32.64 2.00 18.81
CA ALA A 449 32.14 2.45 20.09
C ALA A 449 30.61 2.30 20.21
N VAL A 450 30.10 2.07 21.41
CA VAL A 450 28.68 1.80 21.68
C VAL A 450 27.75 2.87 21.12
N GLY A 451 28.13 4.15 21.18
CA GLY A 451 27.36 5.26 20.60
C GLY A 451 27.15 5.15 19.09
N ARG A 452 28.18 4.69 18.33
CA ARG A 452 28.03 4.43 16.89
C ARG A 452 27.12 3.25 16.59
N ARG A 453 27.16 2.22 17.44
CA ARG A 453 26.27 1.05 17.34
C ARG A 453 24.82 1.46 17.58
N TYR A 454 24.55 2.32 18.58
CA TYR A 454 23.21 2.89 18.79
C TYR A 454 22.69 3.61 17.56
N ARG A 455 23.54 4.48 16.94
CA ARG A 455 23.17 5.22 15.72
C ARG A 455 22.81 4.28 14.56
N ARG A 456 23.56 3.18 14.40
CA ARG A 456 23.28 2.16 13.40
C ARG A 456 21.93 1.49 13.63
N GLN A 457 21.62 1.15 14.88
CA GLN A 457 20.34 0.55 15.24
C GLN A 457 19.17 1.53 15.15
N ASP A 458 19.38 2.81 15.47
CA ASP A 458 18.39 3.88 15.28
C ASP A 458 18.02 4.00 13.79
N ALA A 459 19.00 3.98 12.89
CA ALA A 459 18.80 4.05 11.44
C ALA A 459 18.13 2.79 10.84
N LEU A 460 18.31 1.61 11.48
CA LEU A 460 17.66 0.36 11.11
C LEU A 460 16.22 0.24 11.66
N GLY A 461 15.85 1.11 12.61
CA GLY A 461 14.53 1.07 13.22
C GLY A 461 14.38 0.07 14.37
N THR A 462 15.49 -0.41 14.94
CA THR A 462 15.48 -1.31 16.10
C THR A 462 15.00 -0.58 17.36
N PRO A 463 13.87 -0.98 18.00
CA PRO A 463 13.29 -0.24 19.11
C PRO A 463 14.13 -0.26 20.39
N TYR A 464 14.91 -1.32 20.62
CA TYR A 464 15.70 -1.49 21.82
C TYR A 464 17.16 -1.85 21.52
N CYS A 465 18.08 -1.20 22.26
CA CYS A 465 19.46 -1.62 22.35
C CYS A 465 19.76 -2.05 23.79
N ILE A 466 20.25 -3.27 23.96
CA ILE A 466 20.60 -3.90 25.23
C ILE A 466 22.11 -3.86 25.37
N THR A 467 22.63 -3.11 26.34
CA THR A 467 24.07 -3.03 26.59
C THR A 467 24.47 -3.90 27.77
N VAL A 468 25.39 -4.82 27.48
CA VAL A 468 26.04 -5.67 28.48
C VAL A 468 27.35 -4.99 28.92
N ASP A 469 27.49 -4.67 30.19
CA ASP A 469 28.63 -3.96 30.77
C ASP A 469 29.22 -4.74 32.00
N HIS A 470 30.22 -4.17 32.65
CA HIS A 470 30.89 -4.86 33.77
C HIS A 470 29.95 -5.08 34.97
N GLN A 471 29.00 -4.19 35.22
CA GLN A 471 28.00 -4.37 36.27
C GLN A 471 27.08 -5.58 36.00
N THR A 472 26.88 -5.91 34.71
CA THR A 472 26.11 -7.12 34.32
C THR A 472 26.71 -8.38 34.88
N LEU A 473 28.03 -8.45 35.04
CA LEU A 473 28.74 -9.62 35.59
C LEU A 473 28.54 -9.76 37.12
N GLU A 474 28.18 -8.67 37.79
CA GLU A 474 28.01 -8.63 39.23
C GLU A 474 26.58 -8.91 39.68
N ASP A 475 25.57 -8.37 38.93
CA ASP A 475 24.17 -8.33 39.39
C ASP A 475 23.15 -8.86 38.39
N GLU A 476 23.60 -9.41 37.25
CA GLU A 476 22.76 -9.93 36.16
C GLU A 476 21.77 -8.88 35.58
N THR A 477 22.12 -7.58 35.63
CA THR A 477 21.36 -6.52 35.03
C THR A 477 22.03 -5.97 33.77
N VAL A 478 21.25 -5.41 32.86
CA VAL A 478 21.70 -4.79 31.61
C VAL A 478 21.07 -3.42 31.44
N THR A 479 21.69 -2.56 30.63
CA THR A 479 21.07 -1.30 30.25
C THR A 479 20.23 -1.51 28.98
N ILE A 480 18.92 -1.21 29.04
CA ILE A 480 18.04 -1.17 27.88
C ILE A 480 17.84 0.29 27.46
N ARG A 481 18.17 0.61 26.18
CA ARG A 481 18.00 1.93 25.59
C ARG A 481 16.84 1.92 24.62
N HIS A 482 15.92 2.87 24.77
CA HIS A 482 14.79 3.08 23.90
C HIS A 482 15.20 3.97 22.71
N ARG A 483 14.95 3.52 21.47
CA ARG A 483 15.25 4.25 20.23
C ARG A 483 14.65 5.66 20.22
N ASP A 484 13.36 5.77 20.55
CA ASP A 484 12.58 6.99 20.32
C ASP A 484 12.87 8.09 21.33
N THR A 485 13.11 7.72 22.58
CA THR A 485 13.39 8.67 23.67
C THR A 485 14.86 8.77 24.04
N MET A 486 15.69 7.84 23.55
CA MET A 486 17.09 7.63 23.98
C MET A 486 17.25 7.33 25.47
N LYS A 487 16.16 7.22 26.21
CA LYS A 487 16.18 6.89 27.64
C LYS A 487 16.81 5.52 27.86
N GLN A 488 17.59 5.42 28.91
CA GLN A 488 18.28 4.18 29.32
C GLN A 488 17.80 3.80 30.71
N ASP A 489 17.34 2.56 30.84
CA ASP A 489 16.89 2.00 32.10
C ASP A 489 17.71 0.76 32.42
N ARG A 490 18.01 0.54 33.70
CA ARG A 490 18.69 -0.67 34.18
C ARG A 490 17.64 -1.73 34.53
N VAL A 491 17.75 -2.93 33.92
CA VAL A 491 16.77 -4.02 34.07
C VAL A 491 17.48 -5.36 34.25
N LYS A 492 16.80 -6.32 34.86
CA LYS A 492 17.33 -7.70 34.96
C LYS A 492 17.28 -8.40 33.60
N ILE A 493 18.25 -9.23 33.31
CA ILE A 493 18.29 -10.04 32.07
C ILE A 493 17.00 -10.85 31.93
N GLY A 494 16.51 -11.47 33.02
CA GLY A 494 15.29 -12.27 32.99
C GLY A 494 14.00 -11.51 32.66
N ASP A 495 13.97 -10.19 32.76
CA ASP A 495 12.80 -9.35 32.43
C ASP A 495 12.75 -8.94 30.94
N LEU A 496 13.86 -9.09 30.21
CA LEU A 496 14.00 -8.62 28.83
C LEU A 496 12.91 -9.17 27.89
N LYS A 497 12.63 -10.46 27.97
CA LYS A 497 11.60 -11.11 27.16
C LYS A 497 10.22 -10.47 27.38
N THR A 498 9.87 -10.19 28.63
CA THR A 498 8.59 -9.57 28.98
C THR A 498 8.52 -8.11 28.51
N ILE A 499 9.59 -7.34 28.70
CA ILE A 499 9.66 -5.92 28.29
C ILE A 499 9.51 -5.82 26.77
N ILE A 500 10.33 -6.55 26.01
CA ILE A 500 10.29 -6.54 24.54
C ILE A 500 8.94 -7.07 24.05
N GLY A 501 8.49 -8.21 24.61
CA GLY A 501 7.25 -8.86 24.20
C GLY A 501 6.03 -7.95 24.35
N ASN A 502 5.93 -7.20 25.44
CA ASN A 502 4.84 -6.26 25.65
C ASN A 502 4.83 -5.13 24.60
N GLU A 503 6.00 -4.61 24.24
CA GLU A 503 6.11 -3.51 23.26
C GLU A 503 5.75 -3.96 21.84
N VAL A 504 6.16 -5.18 21.46
CA VAL A 504 5.96 -5.67 20.09
C VAL A 504 4.68 -6.51 19.91
N ALA A 505 3.91 -6.71 20.99
CA ALA A 505 2.68 -7.52 20.92
C ALA A 505 1.61 -6.84 20.03
N VAL A 506 1.17 -7.55 19.00
CA VAL A 506 0.10 -7.07 18.09
C VAL A 506 -1.14 -6.62 18.85
N LYS A 507 -1.54 -7.36 19.90
CA LYS A 507 -2.68 -7.00 20.76
C LYS A 507 -2.57 -5.57 21.30
N ASN A 508 -1.40 -5.20 21.84
CA ASN A 508 -1.20 -3.90 22.47
C ASN A 508 -1.24 -2.75 21.46
N TRP A 509 -0.97 -3.03 20.19
CA TRP A 509 -1.07 -2.05 19.10
C TRP A 509 -2.50 -1.94 18.59
N LEU A 510 -3.19 -3.05 18.35
CA LEU A 510 -4.59 -3.05 17.90
C LEU A 510 -5.57 -2.48 18.93
N MET A 511 -5.24 -2.56 20.24
CA MET A 511 -6.08 -2.01 21.31
C MET A 511 -5.83 -0.51 21.59
N LYS A 512 -5.00 0.18 20.81
CA LYS A 512 -4.76 1.63 20.95
C LYS A 512 -5.90 2.51 20.40
N ILE A 513 -6.89 1.88 19.79
CA ILE A 513 -8.00 2.55 19.10
C ILE A 513 -9.29 2.33 19.86
#